data_32893a3a61a470997a4d6206132a8a74
#
_entry.id   32893a3a61a470997a4d6206132a8a74
#
_cell.length_a   1.000
_cell.length_b   1.000
_cell.length_c   1.000
_cell.angle_alpha   90.00
_cell.angle_beta   90.00
_cell.angle_gamma   90.00
#
_symmetry.space_group_name_H-M   'P 1'
#
loop_
_entity.id
_entity.type
_entity.pdbx_description
1 polymer ?
#
loop_
_entity_poly.entity_id
_entity_poly.type
_entity_poly.pdbx_seq_one_letter_code
_entity_poly.pdbx_strand_id
1 'polypeptide(L)'
;MHEQLTYRLFHDRDLPGLLRLWEEAGWGTLTPEQWREWFVHGPQGPSLVTVAIDERGEVAAQEVFAPSRAVVGGREVRALRFSAPIVRDELRGGSLRDGAHPVFGLFKAAEEAAIEHGFSVVYSLPEHGWLPIFRIAPRYGILPFADAAYSCAALSLEAAQAPEIELATRGFVARGVTEFGEEYEHLWRDAKESFPIDCGVIRDKAWLSFRNSGRIAVEVRERSSDRLVGYSATKKQTGLVADLLAREPGELKHIIAATLRWLNDERATLPAGLTHLKLMRTPTLAPVIDALGFTPIDYRFGFTCKAFDKALTLEDVAPERWYILPGD
;
A
#
# COMPACT_ATOMS: atom_id res chain seq x y z
N MET A 1 23.75 -26.25 10.92
CA MET A 1 24.69 -25.51 10.06
C MET A 1 23.87 -24.36 9.49
N HIS A 2 24.32 -23.12 9.66
CA HIS A 2 23.68 -21.99 8.98
C HIS A 2 24.13 -22.04 7.52
N GLU A 3 23.20 -22.13 6.59
CA GLU A 3 23.45 -22.05 5.16
C GLU A 3 24.05 -20.66 4.86
N GLN A 4 25.19 -20.61 4.18
CA GLN A 4 25.81 -19.33 3.83
C GLN A 4 25.07 -18.72 2.65
N LEU A 5 24.39 -17.58 2.91
CA LEU A 5 23.61 -16.85 1.89
C LEU A 5 24.39 -15.64 1.37
N THR A 6 24.31 -15.41 0.07
CA THR A 6 24.80 -14.19 -0.59
C THR A 6 23.62 -13.29 -0.92
N TYR A 7 23.69 -12.03 -0.54
CA TYR A 7 22.63 -11.03 -0.75
C TYR A 7 23.03 -10.03 -1.82
N ARG A 8 22.17 -9.79 -2.79
CA ARG A 8 22.42 -8.85 -3.88
C ARG A 8 21.13 -8.45 -4.59
N LEU A 9 21.23 -7.50 -5.50
CA LEU A 9 20.15 -7.21 -6.45
C LEU A 9 19.93 -8.40 -7.39
N PHE A 10 18.68 -8.54 -7.82
CA PHE A 10 18.22 -9.50 -8.82
C PHE A 10 18.95 -9.34 -10.15
N HIS A 11 19.18 -10.44 -10.83
CA HIS A 11 19.58 -10.52 -12.24
C HIS A 11 18.58 -11.39 -13.01
N ASP A 12 18.43 -11.19 -14.32
CA ASP A 12 17.48 -11.95 -15.14
C ASP A 12 17.64 -13.47 -15.05
N ARG A 13 18.84 -13.96 -14.81
CA ARG A 13 19.12 -15.40 -14.59
C ARG A 13 18.45 -15.97 -13.34
N ASP A 14 18.07 -15.13 -12.38
CA ASP A 14 17.45 -15.55 -11.13
C ASP A 14 15.93 -15.74 -11.28
N LEU A 15 15.34 -15.23 -12.38
CA LEU A 15 13.90 -15.23 -12.59
C LEU A 15 13.25 -16.62 -12.48
N PRO A 16 13.81 -17.70 -13.05
CA PRO A 16 13.24 -19.02 -12.87
C PRO A 16 13.19 -19.48 -11.40
N GLY A 17 14.23 -19.14 -10.61
CA GLY A 17 14.27 -19.44 -9.17
C GLY A 17 13.25 -18.61 -8.38
N LEU A 18 13.07 -17.32 -8.73
CA LEU A 18 12.06 -16.47 -8.13
C LEU A 18 10.64 -16.99 -8.37
N LEU A 19 10.32 -17.40 -9.59
CA LEU A 19 9.00 -17.95 -9.93
C LEU A 19 8.70 -19.23 -9.15
N ARG A 20 9.68 -20.13 -9.00
CA ARG A 20 9.55 -21.31 -8.15
C ARG A 20 9.30 -20.94 -6.69
N LEU A 21 10.07 -19.97 -6.15
CA LEU A 21 9.90 -19.50 -4.78
C LEU A 21 8.51 -18.92 -4.52
N TRP A 22 7.90 -18.23 -5.49
CA TRP A 22 6.53 -17.74 -5.42
C TRP A 22 5.50 -18.87 -5.32
N GLU A 23 5.64 -19.88 -6.16
CA GLU A 23 4.75 -21.05 -6.19
C GLU A 23 4.87 -21.85 -4.88
N GLU A 24 6.10 -22.14 -4.44
CA GLU A 24 6.39 -22.86 -3.19
C GLU A 24 5.86 -22.12 -1.95
N ALA A 25 5.88 -20.79 -1.97
CA ALA A 25 5.31 -19.97 -0.89
C ALA A 25 3.77 -19.91 -0.90
N GLY A 26 3.10 -20.55 -1.86
CA GLY A 26 1.65 -20.57 -1.98
C GLY A 26 1.05 -19.23 -2.50
N TRP A 27 1.86 -18.38 -3.13
CA TRP A 27 1.40 -17.11 -3.68
C TRP A 27 0.85 -17.24 -5.11
N GLY A 28 0.78 -18.47 -5.61
CA GLY A 28 0.31 -18.79 -6.95
C GLY A 28 1.44 -18.86 -7.96
N THR A 29 1.08 -19.25 -9.18
CA THR A 29 2.01 -19.36 -10.31
C THR A 29 2.00 -18.08 -11.12
N LEU A 30 3.16 -17.51 -11.42
CA LEU A 30 3.33 -16.35 -12.29
C LEU A 30 4.10 -16.75 -13.55
N THR A 31 3.70 -16.18 -14.70
CA THR A 31 4.57 -16.24 -15.88
C THR A 31 5.71 -15.21 -15.77
N PRO A 32 6.83 -15.40 -16.49
CA PRO A 32 7.88 -14.41 -16.55
C PRO A 32 7.41 -13.00 -16.95
N GLU A 33 6.44 -12.93 -17.88
CA GLU A 33 5.84 -11.68 -18.35
C GLU A 33 5.04 -10.99 -17.26
N GLN A 34 4.19 -11.74 -16.53
CA GLN A 34 3.41 -11.21 -15.42
C GLN A 34 4.31 -10.69 -14.29
N TRP A 35 5.39 -11.42 -13.97
CA TRP A 35 6.33 -10.99 -12.96
C TRP A 35 7.03 -9.68 -13.36
N ARG A 36 7.48 -9.58 -14.65
CA ARG A 36 8.08 -8.34 -15.15
C ARG A 36 7.10 -7.18 -15.18
N GLU A 37 5.84 -7.42 -15.55
CA GLU A 37 4.79 -6.40 -15.53
C GLU A 37 4.59 -5.82 -14.13
N TRP A 38 4.63 -6.66 -13.10
CA TRP A 38 4.42 -6.21 -11.73
C TRP A 38 5.63 -5.50 -11.11
N PHE A 39 6.84 -5.92 -11.47
CA PHE A 39 8.05 -5.49 -10.75
C PHE A 39 9.10 -4.78 -11.61
N VAL A 40 9.02 -4.86 -12.93
CA VAL A 40 9.97 -4.18 -13.82
C VAL A 40 9.32 -3.03 -14.57
N HIS A 41 8.07 -3.18 -14.99
CA HIS A 41 7.39 -2.20 -15.83
C HIS A 41 6.52 -1.20 -15.03
N GLY A 42 6.84 -0.96 -13.76
CA GLY A 42 6.14 0.03 -12.95
C GLY A 42 6.26 1.46 -13.48
N PRO A 43 5.27 2.34 -13.20
CA PRO A 43 5.21 3.70 -13.76
C PRO A 43 6.36 4.61 -13.31
N GLN A 44 7.04 4.26 -12.22
CA GLN A 44 8.17 5.03 -11.66
C GLN A 44 9.52 4.32 -11.89
N GLY A 45 9.57 3.36 -12.83
CA GLY A 45 10.74 2.57 -13.18
C GLY A 45 10.76 1.18 -12.49
N PRO A 46 11.83 0.41 -12.75
CA PRO A 46 11.95 -0.95 -12.24
C PRO A 46 12.12 -0.97 -10.72
N SER A 47 11.54 -1.99 -10.09
CA SER A 47 11.73 -2.24 -8.67
C SER A 47 13.18 -2.63 -8.35
N LEU A 48 13.65 -2.25 -7.17
CA LEU A 48 14.82 -2.88 -6.57
C LEU A 48 14.36 -4.22 -5.98
N VAL A 49 14.73 -5.31 -6.61
CA VAL A 49 14.46 -6.65 -6.10
C VAL A 49 15.75 -7.19 -5.49
N THR A 50 15.74 -7.48 -4.20
CA THR A 50 16.86 -8.13 -3.52
C THR A 50 16.60 -9.63 -3.40
N VAL A 51 17.66 -10.41 -3.57
CA VAL A 51 17.63 -11.88 -3.50
C VAL A 51 18.70 -12.40 -2.56
N ALA A 52 18.36 -13.46 -1.82
CA ALA A 52 19.32 -14.28 -1.13
C ALA A 52 19.60 -15.53 -1.97
N ILE A 53 20.87 -15.80 -2.25
CA ILE A 53 21.33 -16.92 -3.06
C ILE A 53 22.10 -17.89 -2.15
N ASP A 54 21.74 -19.16 -2.18
CA ASP A 54 22.40 -20.23 -1.43
C ASP A 54 23.73 -20.70 -2.07
N GLU A 55 24.44 -21.60 -1.40
CA GLU A 55 25.71 -22.15 -1.86
C GLU A 55 25.60 -22.94 -3.19
N ARG A 56 24.38 -23.34 -3.57
CA ARG A 56 24.09 -24.03 -4.84
C ARG A 56 23.76 -23.08 -5.97
N GLY A 57 23.69 -21.77 -5.68
CA GLY A 57 23.28 -20.75 -6.64
C GLY A 57 21.76 -20.63 -6.79
N GLU A 58 20.95 -21.23 -5.92
CA GLU A 58 19.49 -21.19 -5.96
C GLU A 58 18.95 -20.01 -5.15
N VAL A 59 17.82 -19.45 -5.60
CA VAL A 59 17.14 -18.37 -4.89
C VAL A 59 16.48 -18.93 -3.62
N ALA A 60 16.90 -18.42 -2.48
CA ALA A 60 16.41 -18.84 -1.16
C ALA A 60 15.43 -17.84 -0.53
N ALA A 61 15.53 -16.57 -0.90
CA ALA A 61 14.61 -15.52 -0.43
C ALA A 61 14.62 -14.33 -1.40
N GLN A 62 13.55 -13.53 -1.32
CA GLN A 62 13.43 -12.26 -2.06
C GLN A 62 12.72 -11.19 -1.22
N GLU A 63 12.96 -9.94 -1.59
CA GLU A 63 12.17 -8.77 -1.23
C GLU A 63 12.07 -7.82 -2.42
N VAL A 64 10.97 -7.08 -2.51
CA VAL A 64 10.70 -6.16 -3.61
C VAL A 64 10.48 -4.76 -3.05
N PHE A 65 11.18 -3.79 -3.62
CA PHE A 65 11.08 -2.37 -3.31
C PHE A 65 10.65 -1.62 -4.58
N ALA A 66 9.35 -1.42 -4.72
CA ALA A 66 8.76 -0.79 -5.89
C ALA A 66 8.90 0.74 -5.82
N PRO A 67 9.46 1.39 -6.85
CA PRO A 67 9.58 2.85 -6.89
C PRO A 67 8.21 3.54 -6.87
N SER A 68 8.17 4.64 -6.13
CA SER A 68 7.04 5.56 -6.08
C SER A 68 7.54 7.00 -5.90
N ARG A 69 6.63 7.96 -6.05
CA ARG A 69 6.87 9.35 -5.68
C ARG A 69 6.06 9.64 -4.42
N ALA A 70 6.65 10.36 -3.48
CA ALA A 70 5.99 10.75 -2.26
C ALA A 70 6.23 12.22 -1.94
N VAL A 71 5.37 12.80 -1.13
CA VAL A 71 5.61 14.06 -0.44
C VAL A 71 6.12 13.72 0.95
N VAL A 72 7.18 14.38 1.41
CA VAL A 72 7.71 14.30 2.78
C VAL A 72 8.08 15.71 3.21
N GLY A 73 7.45 16.20 4.28
CA GLY A 73 7.66 17.58 4.75
C GLY A 73 7.35 18.63 3.67
N GLY A 74 6.31 18.41 2.86
CA GLY A 74 5.91 19.29 1.76
C GLY A 74 6.77 19.19 0.50
N ARG A 75 7.90 18.44 0.52
CA ARG A 75 8.81 18.25 -0.63
C ARG A 75 8.51 16.94 -1.34
N GLU A 76 8.54 16.94 -2.66
CA GLU A 76 8.47 15.73 -3.45
C GLU A 76 9.82 14.98 -3.39
N VAL A 77 9.76 13.67 -3.12
CA VAL A 77 10.91 12.78 -3.00
C VAL A 77 10.68 11.47 -3.75
N ARG A 78 11.78 10.81 -4.13
CA ARG A 78 11.74 9.45 -4.62
C ARG A 78 11.59 8.49 -3.44
N ALA A 79 10.57 7.66 -3.49
CA ALA A 79 10.25 6.72 -2.43
C ALA A 79 10.28 5.26 -2.95
N LEU A 80 10.40 4.32 -2.04
CA LEU A 80 10.26 2.90 -2.29
C LEU A 80 9.11 2.34 -1.46
N ARG A 81 8.30 1.49 -2.07
CA ARG A 81 7.33 0.67 -1.37
C ARG A 81 7.88 -0.74 -1.18
N PHE A 82 8.10 -1.13 0.06
CA PHE A 82 8.46 -2.51 0.39
C PHE A 82 7.27 -3.45 0.26
N SER A 83 7.47 -4.58 -0.41
CA SER A 83 6.44 -5.59 -0.66
C SER A 83 7.05 -6.96 -0.95
N ALA A 84 6.20 -7.99 -1.00
CA ALA A 84 6.53 -9.33 -1.44
C ALA A 84 7.78 -9.98 -0.77
N PRO A 85 7.90 -9.93 0.58
CA PRO A 85 8.96 -10.67 1.26
C PRO A 85 8.62 -12.16 1.21
N ILE A 86 9.45 -12.95 0.55
CA ILE A 86 9.33 -14.40 0.50
C ILE A 86 10.65 -15.02 0.95
N VAL A 87 10.56 -15.98 1.85
CA VAL A 87 11.68 -16.78 2.34
C VAL A 87 11.32 -18.25 2.21
N ARG A 88 12.23 -19.08 1.73
CA ARG A 88 12.08 -20.52 1.63
C ARG A 88 11.73 -21.11 3.01
N ASP A 89 10.83 -22.09 3.07
CA ASP A 89 10.25 -22.60 4.32
C ASP A 89 11.29 -23.05 5.34
N GLU A 90 12.35 -23.75 4.91
CA GLU A 90 13.43 -24.23 5.79
C GLU A 90 14.18 -23.10 6.48
N LEU A 91 14.18 -21.91 5.89
CA LEU A 91 14.88 -20.71 6.41
C LEU A 91 13.99 -19.81 7.27
N ARG A 92 12.66 -20.01 7.25
CA ARG A 92 11.69 -19.22 8.05
C ARG A 92 11.82 -19.50 9.55
N GLY A 93 12.25 -20.72 9.93
CA GLY A 93 12.44 -21.11 11.32
C GLY A 93 13.69 -20.54 11.98
N GLY A 94 14.50 -19.76 11.27
CA GLY A 94 15.69 -19.11 11.78
C GLY A 94 15.37 -18.17 12.93
N SER A 95 16.26 -18.14 13.96
CA SER A 95 16.07 -17.23 15.08
C SER A 95 16.24 -15.80 14.63
N LEU A 96 15.21 -14.98 14.83
CA LEU A 96 15.31 -13.54 14.66
C LEU A 96 16.30 -12.88 15.66
N ARG A 97 16.71 -13.64 16.70
CA ARG A 97 17.55 -13.10 17.78
C ARG A 97 19.05 -13.10 17.46
N ASP A 98 19.50 -13.96 16.57
CA ASP A 98 20.91 -14.10 16.20
C ASP A 98 21.28 -13.38 14.90
N GLY A 99 20.30 -12.72 14.24
CA GLY A 99 20.49 -11.99 12.99
C GLY A 99 20.69 -12.87 11.76
N ALA A 100 20.60 -14.18 11.90
CA ALA A 100 20.80 -15.13 10.80
C ALA A 100 19.58 -15.25 9.87
N HIS A 101 18.44 -14.66 10.24
CA HIS A 101 17.25 -14.69 9.38
C HIS A 101 17.51 -13.93 8.08
N PRO A 102 17.21 -14.52 6.90
CA PRO A 102 17.51 -13.94 5.58
C PRO A 102 16.97 -12.53 5.35
N VAL A 103 15.86 -12.17 5.99
CA VAL A 103 15.24 -10.85 5.87
C VAL A 103 16.19 -9.69 6.21
N PHE A 104 17.10 -9.88 7.17
CA PHE A 104 18.04 -8.80 7.57
C PHE A 104 19.13 -8.57 6.52
N GLY A 105 19.62 -9.64 5.90
CA GLY A 105 20.56 -9.52 4.78
C GLY A 105 19.93 -8.89 3.55
N LEU A 106 18.66 -9.22 3.26
CA LEU A 106 17.89 -8.60 2.18
C LEU A 106 17.63 -7.12 2.45
N PHE A 107 17.22 -6.74 3.67
CA PHE A 107 17.04 -5.34 4.05
C PHE A 107 18.34 -4.53 3.90
N LYS A 108 19.47 -5.10 4.28
CA LYS A 108 20.75 -4.41 4.16
C LYS A 108 21.13 -4.18 2.70
N ALA A 109 21.03 -5.21 1.86
CA ALA A 109 21.29 -5.10 0.43
C ALA A 109 20.35 -4.09 -0.25
N ALA A 110 19.07 -4.07 0.15
CA ALA A 110 18.09 -3.10 -0.35
C ALA A 110 18.40 -1.67 0.08
N GLU A 111 18.83 -1.48 1.32
CA GLU A 111 19.19 -0.17 1.87
C GLU A 111 20.41 0.42 1.14
N GLU A 112 21.44 -0.39 0.94
CA GLU A 112 22.63 0.00 0.17
C GLU A 112 22.26 0.41 -1.26
N ALA A 113 21.44 -0.41 -1.95
CA ALA A 113 20.95 -0.10 -3.29
C ALA A 113 20.05 1.13 -3.33
N ALA A 114 19.15 1.31 -2.36
CA ALA A 114 18.27 2.46 -2.28
C ALA A 114 19.05 3.78 -2.15
N ILE A 115 20.06 3.80 -1.29
CA ILE A 115 20.96 4.96 -1.11
C ILE A 115 21.73 5.24 -2.40
N GLU A 116 22.32 4.21 -3.01
CA GLU A 116 23.08 4.34 -4.27
C GLU A 116 22.22 4.91 -5.40
N HIS A 117 20.95 4.47 -5.50
CA HIS A 117 20.00 4.94 -6.51
C HIS A 117 19.28 6.25 -6.15
N GLY A 118 19.63 6.88 -5.02
CA GLY A 118 19.11 8.20 -4.62
C GLY A 118 17.63 8.19 -4.23
N PHE A 119 17.14 7.12 -3.61
CA PHE A 119 15.85 7.11 -2.94
C PHE A 119 15.95 7.76 -1.56
N SER A 120 14.93 8.54 -1.19
CA SER A 120 14.92 9.28 0.06
C SER A 120 14.26 8.53 1.20
N VAL A 121 13.22 7.74 0.90
CA VAL A 121 12.44 7.02 1.92
C VAL A 121 11.97 5.65 1.42
N VAL A 122 11.72 4.75 2.36
CA VAL A 122 10.94 3.52 2.11
C VAL A 122 9.77 3.48 3.07
N TYR A 123 8.64 2.99 2.60
CA TYR A 123 7.44 2.75 3.40
C TYR A 123 6.84 1.37 3.08
N SER A 124 6.04 0.85 4.00
CA SER A 124 5.36 -0.43 3.85
C SER A 124 4.09 -0.49 4.69
N LEU A 125 3.15 -1.30 4.24
CA LEU A 125 1.95 -1.68 4.99
C LEU A 125 1.93 -3.20 5.18
N PRO A 126 2.82 -3.73 6.04
CA PRO A 126 2.86 -5.14 6.33
C PRO A 126 1.65 -5.58 7.15
N GLU A 127 1.40 -6.88 7.17
CA GLU A 127 0.56 -7.45 8.22
C GLU A 127 1.15 -7.14 9.60
N HIS A 128 0.29 -6.88 10.58
CA HIS A 128 0.72 -6.46 11.92
C HIS A 128 1.79 -7.36 12.56
N GLY A 129 1.75 -8.68 12.27
CA GLY A 129 2.72 -9.65 12.75
C GLY A 129 4.18 -9.41 12.32
N TRP A 130 4.41 -8.58 11.30
CA TRP A 130 5.74 -8.22 10.82
C TRP A 130 6.41 -7.09 11.63
N LEU A 131 5.67 -6.28 12.36
CA LEU A 131 6.20 -5.13 13.09
C LEU A 131 7.39 -5.47 14.03
N PRO A 132 7.39 -6.61 14.77
CA PRO A 132 8.53 -7.00 15.58
C PRO A 132 9.84 -7.10 14.79
N ILE A 133 9.80 -7.55 13.52
CA ILE A 133 10.98 -7.69 12.65
C ILE A 133 11.57 -6.31 12.37
N PHE A 134 10.75 -5.33 11.99
CA PHE A 134 11.20 -3.96 11.72
C PHE A 134 11.78 -3.30 12.97
N ARG A 135 11.22 -3.55 14.16
CA ARG A 135 11.70 -2.99 15.43
C ARG A 135 13.05 -3.52 15.86
N ILE A 136 13.38 -4.77 15.52
CA ILE A 136 14.69 -5.36 15.88
C ILE A 136 15.75 -5.18 14.80
N ALA A 137 15.38 -4.85 13.56
CA ALA A 137 16.28 -4.65 12.43
C ALA A 137 17.49 -3.74 12.71
N PRO A 138 17.36 -2.64 13.51
CA PRO A 138 18.50 -1.79 13.85
C PRO A 138 19.61 -2.51 14.64
N ARG A 139 19.30 -3.59 15.36
CA ARG A 139 20.31 -4.40 16.06
C ARG A 139 21.30 -5.09 15.11
N TYR A 140 20.92 -5.20 13.84
CA TYR A 140 21.67 -5.85 12.78
C TYR A 140 22.25 -4.86 11.76
N GLY A 141 22.35 -3.58 12.14
CA GLY A 141 22.99 -2.54 11.34
C GLY A 141 22.10 -1.99 10.21
N ILE A 142 20.79 -2.20 10.30
CA ILE A 142 19.80 -1.63 9.39
C ILE A 142 19.30 -0.31 9.97
N LEU A 143 19.09 0.71 9.13
CA LEU A 143 18.52 1.98 9.59
C LEU A 143 17.18 1.78 10.30
N PRO A 144 16.90 2.53 11.38
CA PRO A 144 15.67 2.34 12.14
C PRO A 144 14.42 2.70 11.34
N PHE A 145 13.32 1.99 11.65
CA PHE A 145 11.99 2.27 11.13
C PHE A 145 11.15 3.00 12.18
N ALA A 146 10.40 4.00 11.75
CA ALA A 146 9.21 4.44 12.47
C ALA A 146 8.07 3.46 12.15
N ASP A 147 7.23 3.11 13.14
CA ASP A 147 6.15 2.16 12.94
C ASP A 147 4.85 2.55 13.66
N ALA A 148 3.73 2.09 13.11
CA ALA A 148 2.41 2.17 13.72
C ALA A 148 1.58 0.93 13.38
N ALA A 149 0.47 0.77 14.10
CA ALA A 149 -0.53 -0.25 13.81
C ALA A 149 -1.91 0.41 13.67
N TYR A 150 -2.60 0.10 12.57
CA TYR A 150 -3.94 0.61 12.29
C TYR A 150 -4.95 -0.54 12.29
N SER A 151 -5.99 -0.41 13.11
CA SER A 151 -7.14 -1.32 13.08
C SER A 151 -7.97 -1.10 11.82
N CYS A 152 -8.81 -2.07 11.48
CA CYS A 152 -9.80 -1.92 10.42
C CYS A 152 -11.21 -1.91 10.97
N ALA A 153 -12.13 -1.33 10.19
CA ALA A 153 -13.55 -1.38 10.44
C ALA A 153 -14.31 -1.74 9.17
N ALA A 154 -15.49 -2.31 9.32
CA ALA A 154 -16.34 -2.75 8.22
C ALA A 154 -17.77 -2.23 8.37
N LEU A 155 -18.42 -1.98 7.25
CA LEU A 155 -19.84 -1.69 7.18
C LEU A 155 -20.47 -2.58 6.11
N SER A 156 -21.60 -3.24 6.44
CA SER A 156 -22.36 -4.04 5.48
C SER A 156 -22.86 -3.16 4.32
N LEU A 157 -22.84 -3.67 3.10
CA LEU A 157 -23.43 -2.98 1.95
C LEU A 157 -24.93 -2.74 2.13
N GLU A 158 -25.61 -3.57 2.92
CA GLU A 158 -27.02 -3.40 3.25
C GLU A 158 -27.31 -2.12 4.06
N ALA A 159 -26.30 -1.59 4.77
CA ALA A 159 -26.41 -0.31 5.45
C ALA A 159 -26.44 0.91 4.53
N ALA A 160 -26.36 0.71 3.20
CA ALA A 160 -26.44 1.81 2.21
C ALA A 160 -27.71 2.65 2.28
N GLN A 161 -28.79 2.11 2.89
CA GLN A 161 -30.07 2.79 3.11
C GLN A 161 -30.20 3.38 4.52
N ALA A 162 -29.17 3.29 5.37
CA ALA A 162 -29.21 3.90 6.69
C ALA A 162 -29.30 5.44 6.60
N PRO A 163 -30.02 6.11 7.51
CA PRO A 163 -30.26 7.56 7.43
C PRO A 163 -28.99 8.40 7.34
N GLU A 164 -27.94 8.02 8.04
CA GLU A 164 -26.63 8.68 8.00
C GLU A 164 -25.96 8.57 6.63
N ILE A 165 -26.11 7.44 5.93
CA ILE A 165 -25.59 7.22 4.58
C ILE A 165 -26.40 8.02 3.57
N GLU A 166 -27.74 7.99 3.67
CA GLU A 166 -28.61 8.79 2.82
C GLU A 166 -28.32 10.29 2.95
N LEU A 167 -28.14 10.77 4.16
CA LEU A 167 -27.78 12.17 4.43
C LEU A 167 -26.43 12.51 3.82
N ALA A 168 -25.44 11.65 4.00
CA ALA A 168 -24.08 11.87 3.48
C ALA A 168 -24.01 11.81 1.96
N THR A 169 -24.92 11.12 1.28
CA THR A 169 -24.96 11.05 -0.20
C THR A 169 -25.82 12.13 -0.86
N ARG A 170 -26.53 12.94 -0.06
CA ARG A 170 -27.40 13.98 -0.61
C ARG A 170 -26.58 15.05 -1.35
N GLY A 171 -26.95 15.30 -2.60
CA GLY A 171 -26.25 16.25 -3.46
C GLY A 171 -25.05 15.68 -4.21
N PHE A 172 -24.73 14.40 -4.01
CA PHE A 172 -23.63 13.73 -4.69
C PHE A 172 -24.13 12.60 -5.60
N VAL A 173 -23.31 12.25 -6.59
CA VAL A 173 -23.53 11.10 -7.49
C VAL A 173 -22.24 10.30 -7.57
N ALA A 174 -22.36 8.96 -7.46
CA ALA A 174 -21.26 8.03 -7.62
C ALA A 174 -21.33 7.38 -9.02
N ARG A 175 -20.17 7.15 -9.63
CA ARG A 175 -20.02 6.47 -10.93
C ARG A 175 -18.84 5.53 -10.89
N GLY A 176 -18.96 4.37 -11.54
CA GLY A 176 -17.80 3.49 -11.75
C GLY A 176 -16.81 4.12 -12.71
N VAL A 177 -15.50 3.93 -12.44
CA VAL A 177 -14.40 4.50 -13.22
C VAL A 177 -13.49 3.38 -13.70
N THR A 178 -13.13 3.41 -14.97
CA THR A 178 -12.14 2.50 -15.58
C THR A 178 -10.84 3.19 -15.94
N GLU A 179 -10.88 4.52 -16.09
CA GLU A 179 -9.71 5.33 -16.48
C GLU A 179 -9.62 6.58 -15.61
N PHE A 180 -8.38 6.94 -15.24
CA PHE A 180 -8.07 8.14 -14.47
C PHE A 180 -7.55 9.23 -15.41
N GLY A 181 -8.31 10.33 -15.55
CA GLY A 181 -7.97 11.49 -16.36
C GLY A 181 -7.12 12.53 -15.61
N GLU A 182 -6.83 13.66 -16.26
CA GLU A 182 -6.06 14.78 -15.67
C GLU A 182 -6.74 15.42 -14.45
N GLU A 183 -8.07 15.33 -14.37
CA GLU A 183 -8.82 15.88 -13.22
C GLU A 183 -8.45 15.24 -11.89
N TYR A 184 -7.91 14.01 -11.89
CA TYR A 184 -7.42 13.35 -10.68
C TYR A 184 -6.06 13.90 -10.23
N GLU A 185 -5.25 14.43 -11.12
CA GLU A 185 -4.02 15.16 -10.76
C GLU A 185 -4.36 16.50 -10.11
N HIS A 186 -5.42 17.18 -10.61
CA HIS A 186 -5.95 18.38 -9.96
C HIS A 186 -6.51 18.04 -8.57
N LEU A 187 -7.28 16.94 -8.46
CA LEU A 187 -7.79 16.46 -7.18
C LEU A 187 -6.67 16.22 -6.17
N TRP A 188 -5.57 15.55 -6.58
CA TRP A 188 -4.41 15.35 -5.70
C TRP A 188 -3.78 16.67 -5.24
N ARG A 189 -3.63 17.63 -6.15
CA ARG A 189 -3.08 18.96 -5.85
C ARG A 189 -3.92 19.70 -4.83
N ASP A 190 -5.24 19.73 -5.05
CA ASP A 190 -6.18 20.39 -4.15
C ASP A 190 -6.22 19.66 -2.78
N ALA A 191 -6.21 18.35 -2.78
CA ALA A 191 -6.14 17.55 -1.55
C ALA A 191 -4.87 17.84 -0.76
N LYS A 192 -3.70 17.93 -1.41
CA LYS A 192 -2.43 18.24 -0.77
C LYS A 192 -2.45 19.62 -0.07
N GLU A 193 -3.18 20.59 -0.63
CA GLU A 193 -3.32 21.92 -0.05
C GLU A 193 -4.34 21.97 1.10
N SER A 194 -5.41 21.15 1.01
CA SER A 194 -6.54 21.16 1.95
C SER A 194 -6.36 20.23 3.14
N PHE A 195 -5.70 19.09 2.95
CA PHE A 195 -5.36 18.17 4.02
C PHE A 195 -4.01 18.53 4.63
N PRO A 196 -3.80 18.29 5.92
CA PRO A 196 -2.47 18.35 6.53
C PRO A 196 -1.64 17.11 6.11
N ILE A 197 -1.40 16.97 4.78
CA ILE A 197 -0.59 15.87 4.24
C ILE A 197 0.87 16.29 4.26
N ASP A 198 1.53 16.00 5.37
CA ASP A 198 2.98 16.18 5.47
C ASP A 198 3.73 15.10 4.70
N CYS A 199 3.22 13.87 4.76
CA CYS A 199 3.73 12.69 4.06
C CYS A 199 2.60 11.96 3.34
N GLY A 200 2.86 11.49 2.12
CA GLY A 200 1.90 10.68 1.37
C GLY A 200 2.41 10.34 -0.03
N VAL A 201 1.90 9.26 -0.59
CA VAL A 201 2.21 8.84 -1.96
C VAL A 201 1.51 9.77 -2.94
N ILE A 202 2.24 10.22 -3.97
CA ILE A 202 1.68 11.09 -5.02
C ILE A 202 0.77 10.26 -5.92
N ARG A 203 -0.46 10.75 -6.09
CA ARG A 203 -1.53 10.11 -6.86
C ARG A 203 -1.68 10.79 -8.22
N ASP A 204 -0.62 10.68 -9.05
CA ASP A 204 -0.69 11.08 -10.45
C ASP A 204 -1.46 10.05 -11.29
N LYS A 205 -1.82 10.43 -12.53
CA LYS A 205 -2.56 9.58 -13.46
C LYS A 205 -1.88 8.21 -13.66
N ALA A 206 -0.57 8.19 -13.84
CA ALA A 206 0.19 6.96 -14.10
C ALA A 206 0.13 6.02 -12.88
N TRP A 207 0.33 6.56 -11.67
CA TRP A 207 0.21 5.83 -10.43
C TRP A 207 -1.19 5.28 -10.21
N LEU A 208 -2.23 6.12 -10.37
CA LEU A 208 -3.62 5.70 -10.19
C LEU A 208 -4.02 4.59 -11.14
N SER A 209 -3.67 4.71 -12.42
CA SER A 209 -3.97 3.69 -13.43
C SER A 209 -3.28 2.36 -13.12
N PHE A 210 -2.01 2.39 -12.73
CA PHE A 210 -1.23 1.21 -12.37
C PHE A 210 -1.76 0.55 -11.08
N ARG A 211 -1.89 1.33 -10.01
CA ARG A 211 -2.24 0.79 -8.68
C ARG A 211 -3.69 0.37 -8.57
N ASN A 212 -4.59 1.00 -9.30
CA ASN A 212 -6.02 0.67 -9.27
C ASN A 212 -6.45 -0.31 -10.37
N SER A 213 -5.52 -0.79 -11.18
CA SER A 213 -5.79 -1.88 -12.14
C SER A 213 -6.38 -3.09 -11.42
N GLY A 214 -7.52 -3.58 -11.93
CA GLY A 214 -8.25 -4.72 -11.35
C GLY A 214 -9.04 -4.44 -10.07
N ARG A 215 -9.07 -3.19 -9.56
CA ARG A 215 -9.94 -2.76 -8.44
C ARG A 215 -11.29 -2.27 -8.95
N ILE A 216 -12.24 -2.11 -8.03
CA ILE A 216 -13.47 -1.39 -8.27
C ILE A 216 -13.21 0.06 -7.92
N ALA A 217 -13.09 0.93 -8.91
CA ALA A 217 -12.91 2.35 -8.71
C ALA A 217 -14.25 3.08 -8.88
N VAL A 218 -14.54 4.00 -7.95
CA VAL A 218 -15.77 4.80 -7.91
C VAL A 218 -15.37 6.26 -7.73
N GLU A 219 -15.76 7.11 -8.66
CA GLU A 219 -15.68 8.56 -8.50
C GLU A 219 -16.95 9.11 -7.86
N VAL A 220 -16.82 10.20 -7.15
CA VAL A 220 -17.94 10.94 -6.55
C VAL A 220 -17.91 12.37 -7.04
N ARG A 221 -19.05 12.82 -7.57
CA ARG A 221 -19.22 14.15 -8.12
C ARG A 221 -20.35 14.89 -7.42
N GLU A 222 -20.20 16.18 -7.32
CA GLU A 222 -21.28 17.08 -6.87
C GLU A 222 -22.37 17.15 -7.96
N ARG A 223 -23.61 16.85 -7.60
CA ARG A 223 -24.73 16.75 -8.56
C ARG A 223 -25.03 18.08 -9.29
N SER A 224 -24.83 19.21 -8.60
CA SER A 224 -25.18 20.54 -9.13
C SER A 224 -24.19 21.07 -10.16
N SER A 225 -22.92 20.72 -10.02
CA SER A 225 -21.81 21.27 -10.80
C SER A 225 -21.05 20.24 -11.63
N ASP A 226 -21.32 18.94 -11.43
CA ASP A 226 -20.55 17.81 -11.93
C ASP A 226 -19.06 17.84 -11.53
N ARG A 227 -18.69 18.64 -10.53
CA ARG A 227 -17.33 18.75 -10.01
C ARG A 227 -16.90 17.44 -9.36
N LEU A 228 -15.72 16.93 -9.71
CA LEU A 228 -15.11 15.78 -9.04
C LEU A 228 -14.78 16.14 -7.59
N VAL A 229 -15.39 15.44 -6.66
CA VAL A 229 -15.21 15.60 -5.20
C VAL A 229 -14.11 14.69 -4.69
N GLY A 230 -14.05 13.48 -5.23
CA GLY A 230 -13.05 12.50 -4.89
C GLY A 230 -13.34 11.14 -5.49
N TYR A 231 -12.56 10.15 -5.07
CA TYR A 231 -12.72 8.77 -5.52
C TYR A 231 -12.38 7.77 -4.41
N SER A 232 -12.79 6.53 -4.61
CA SER A 232 -12.32 5.37 -3.87
C SER A 232 -11.98 4.23 -4.81
N ALA A 233 -11.04 3.36 -4.41
CA ALA A 233 -10.72 2.14 -5.12
C ALA A 233 -10.72 0.96 -4.16
N THR A 234 -11.58 -0.04 -4.40
CA THR A 234 -11.88 -1.15 -3.51
C THR A 234 -11.37 -2.47 -4.09
N LYS A 235 -10.74 -3.31 -3.27
CA LYS A 235 -10.34 -4.68 -3.67
C LYS A 235 -11.57 -5.55 -3.88
N LYS A 236 -11.72 -6.12 -5.08
CA LYS A 236 -12.89 -6.92 -5.48
C LYS A 236 -13.21 -8.09 -4.55
N GLN A 237 -12.16 -8.78 -4.06
CA GLN A 237 -12.32 -10.01 -3.29
C GLN A 237 -12.65 -9.76 -1.82
N THR A 238 -12.20 -8.64 -1.27
CA THR A 238 -12.24 -8.41 0.19
C THR A 238 -13.12 -7.25 0.63
N GLY A 239 -13.48 -6.35 -0.29
CA GLY A 239 -14.17 -5.11 0.04
C GLY A 239 -13.30 -4.07 0.76
N LEU A 240 -11.99 -4.30 0.83
CA LEU A 240 -11.06 -3.36 1.45
C LEU A 240 -10.83 -2.17 0.52
N VAL A 241 -11.10 -0.97 1.00
CA VAL A 241 -10.72 0.27 0.33
C VAL A 241 -9.21 0.35 0.32
N ALA A 242 -8.66 0.23 -0.87
CA ALA A 242 -7.24 0.22 -1.10
C ALA A 242 -6.69 1.63 -1.37
N ASP A 243 -7.53 2.49 -1.96
CA ASP A 243 -7.21 3.89 -2.21
C ASP A 243 -8.46 4.76 -2.05
N LEU A 244 -8.29 5.97 -1.56
CA LEU A 244 -9.36 6.92 -1.28
C LEU A 244 -8.75 8.31 -1.24
N LEU A 245 -9.34 9.24 -1.96
CA LEU A 245 -8.94 10.65 -1.90
C LEU A 245 -10.17 11.54 -2.02
N ALA A 246 -10.26 12.53 -1.17
CA ALA A 246 -11.20 13.64 -1.26
C ALA A 246 -10.43 14.93 -1.60
N ARG A 247 -11.11 15.90 -2.21
CA ARG A 247 -10.57 17.24 -2.43
C ARG A 247 -10.31 17.95 -1.11
N GLU A 248 -11.24 17.79 -0.16
CA GLU A 248 -11.18 18.36 1.19
C GLU A 248 -11.51 17.31 2.25
N PRO A 249 -10.96 17.42 3.48
CA PRO A 249 -11.23 16.46 4.57
C PRO A 249 -12.72 16.24 4.86
N GLY A 250 -13.52 17.32 4.80
CA GLY A 250 -14.96 17.28 5.05
C GLY A 250 -15.75 16.45 4.03
N GLU A 251 -15.18 16.21 2.83
CA GLU A 251 -15.80 15.46 1.75
C GLU A 251 -15.59 13.93 1.87
N LEU A 252 -14.65 13.46 2.71
CA LEU A 252 -14.37 12.03 2.90
C LEU A 252 -15.62 11.22 3.23
N LYS A 253 -16.50 11.74 4.08
CA LYS A 253 -17.75 11.08 4.45
C LYS A 253 -18.68 10.87 3.25
N HIS A 254 -18.72 11.84 2.34
CA HIS A 254 -19.54 11.77 1.14
C HIS A 254 -19.03 10.72 0.16
N ILE A 255 -17.71 10.62 0.02
CA ILE A 255 -17.08 9.62 -0.86
C ILE A 255 -17.29 8.21 -0.31
N ILE A 256 -17.05 7.99 0.98
CA ILE A 256 -17.23 6.67 1.61
C ILE A 256 -18.69 6.23 1.52
N ALA A 257 -19.63 7.10 1.88
CA ALA A 257 -21.06 6.83 1.83
C ALA A 257 -21.55 6.58 0.39
N ALA A 258 -21.14 7.41 -0.57
CA ALA A 258 -21.50 7.26 -1.97
C ALA A 258 -20.91 5.99 -2.58
N THR A 259 -19.68 5.62 -2.21
CA THR A 259 -19.07 4.34 -2.59
C THR A 259 -19.84 3.16 -2.05
N LEU A 260 -20.21 3.17 -0.76
CA LEU A 260 -21.03 2.12 -0.15
C LEU A 260 -22.35 1.94 -0.90
N ARG A 261 -23.05 3.03 -1.19
CA ARG A 261 -24.31 3.02 -1.90
C ARG A 261 -24.14 2.50 -3.32
N TRP A 262 -23.18 2.98 -4.06
CA TRP A 262 -22.89 2.51 -5.40
C TRP A 262 -22.59 1.01 -5.44
N LEU A 263 -21.76 0.51 -4.53
CA LEU A 263 -21.44 -0.92 -4.41
C LEU A 263 -22.70 -1.76 -4.09
N ASN A 264 -23.61 -1.23 -3.27
CA ASN A 264 -24.87 -1.92 -2.99
C ASN A 264 -25.81 -1.93 -4.20
N ASP A 265 -25.93 -0.82 -4.93
CA ASP A 265 -26.78 -0.68 -6.11
C ASP A 265 -26.29 -1.58 -7.27
N GLU A 266 -24.96 -1.70 -7.44
CA GLU A 266 -24.30 -2.53 -8.45
C GLU A 266 -24.05 -3.99 -7.97
N ARG A 267 -24.58 -4.40 -6.83
CA ARG A 267 -24.27 -5.69 -6.16
C ARG A 267 -24.45 -6.91 -7.08
N ALA A 268 -25.41 -6.87 -8.02
CA ALA A 268 -25.66 -7.95 -8.96
C ALA A 268 -24.52 -8.17 -9.97
N THR A 269 -23.71 -7.16 -10.24
CA THR A 269 -22.58 -7.18 -11.18
C THR A 269 -21.23 -7.43 -10.50
N LEU A 270 -21.22 -7.39 -9.17
CA LEU A 270 -20.02 -7.52 -8.35
C LEU A 270 -19.80 -8.98 -7.90
N PRO A 271 -18.57 -9.35 -7.47
CA PRO A 271 -18.32 -10.67 -6.91
C PRO A 271 -19.26 -10.99 -5.74
N ALA A 272 -19.87 -12.18 -5.75
CA ALA A 272 -20.88 -12.60 -4.76
C ALA A 272 -20.39 -12.53 -3.27
N GLY A 273 -19.06 -12.61 -3.05
CA GLY A 273 -18.46 -12.50 -1.72
C GLY A 273 -18.29 -11.06 -1.20
N LEU A 274 -18.57 -10.05 -2.02
CA LEU A 274 -18.45 -8.65 -1.62
C LEU A 274 -19.71 -8.21 -0.84
N THR A 275 -19.66 -8.34 0.47
CA THR A 275 -20.78 -8.05 1.37
C THR A 275 -20.53 -6.83 2.27
N HIS A 276 -19.30 -6.39 2.40
CA HIS A 276 -18.90 -5.29 3.27
C HIS A 276 -17.90 -4.37 2.59
N LEU A 277 -18.00 -3.09 2.88
CA LEU A 277 -16.91 -2.12 2.67
C LEU A 277 -16.04 -2.09 3.91
N LYS A 278 -14.71 -2.19 3.74
CA LYS A 278 -13.73 -2.22 4.82
C LYS A 278 -12.74 -1.08 4.69
N LEU A 279 -12.43 -0.44 5.79
CA LEU A 279 -11.53 0.72 5.84
C LEU A 279 -10.47 0.54 6.93
N MET A 280 -9.25 0.97 6.63
CA MET A 280 -8.18 1.12 7.61
C MET A 280 -8.42 2.42 8.41
N ARG A 281 -8.38 2.33 9.74
CA ARG A 281 -8.62 3.45 10.66
C ARG A 281 -7.34 4.24 10.91
N THR A 282 -6.95 5.03 9.94
CA THR A 282 -5.89 6.04 10.14
C THR A 282 -6.41 7.22 10.97
N PRO A 283 -5.54 8.07 11.54
CA PRO A 283 -5.98 9.26 12.28
C PRO A 283 -6.95 10.15 11.47
N THR A 284 -6.71 10.31 10.18
CA THR A 284 -7.57 11.09 9.28
C THR A 284 -8.94 10.45 9.02
N LEU A 285 -9.00 9.12 8.92
CA LEU A 285 -10.23 8.41 8.54
C LEU A 285 -11.07 7.98 9.75
N ALA A 286 -10.48 7.77 10.92
CA ALA A 286 -11.17 7.23 12.08
C ALA A 286 -12.43 8.03 12.46
N PRO A 287 -12.43 9.37 12.54
CA PRO A 287 -13.63 10.13 12.89
C PRO A 287 -14.77 9.96 11.88
N VAL A 288 -14.43 9.87 10.59
CA VAL A 288 -15.42 9.70 9.51
C VAL A 288 -16.00 8.29 9.53
N ILE A 289 -15.15 7.28 9.71
CA ILE A 289 -15.54 5.87 9.82
C ILE A 289 -16.53 5.66 10.96
N ASP A 290 -16.24 6.26 12.12
CA ASP A 290 -17.10 6.15 13.31
C ASP A 290 -18.44 6.87 13.10
N ALA A 291 -18.43 8.05 12.48
CA ALA A 291 -19.64 8.81 12.18
C ALA A 291 -20.57 8.12 11.15
N LEU A 292 -20.04 7.25 10.30
CA LEU A 292 -20.81 6.46 9.33
C LEU A 292 -21.23 5.08 9.87
N GLY A 293 -20.95 4.77 11.13
CA GLY A 293 -21.41 3.53 11.78
C GLY A 293 -20.62 2.28 11.45
N PHE A 294 -19.39 2.40 10.98
CA PHE A 294 -18.52 1.24 10.76
C PHE A 294 -18.16 0.58 12.09
N THR A 295 -18.16 -0.74 12.11
CA THR A 295 -17.81 -1.54 13.30
C THR A 295 -16.39 -2.08 13.20
N PRO A 296 -15.60 -2.07 14.29
CA PRO A 296 -14.27 -2.65 14.30
C PRO A 296 -14.29 -4.13 13.91
N ILE A 297 -13.24 -4.56 13.16
CA ILE A 297 -12.99 -5.97 12.81
C ILE A 297 -11.63 -6.39 13.33
N ASP A 298 -11.45 -7.70 13.55
CA ASP A 298 -10.19 -8.28 13.99
C ASP A 298 -9.21 -8.42 12.81
N TYR A 299 -8.83 -7.26 12.26
CA TYR A 299 -7.78 -7.16 11.24
C TYR A 299 -7.02 -5.86 11.45
N ARG A 300 -5.69 -5.94 11.34
CA ARG A 300 -4.79 -4.79 11.55
C ARG A 300 -3.71 -4.77 10.50
N PHE A 301 -3.40 -3.57 10.03
CA PHE A 301 -2.19 -3.29 9.27
C PHE A 301 -1.10 -2.78 10.18
N GLY A 302 0.14 -3.23 9.94
CA GLY A 302 1.30 -2.46 10.31
C GLY A 302 1.50 -1.33 9.31
N PHE A 303 2.15 -0.27 9.73
CA PHE A 303 2.76 0.71 8.85
C PHE A 303 4.20 0.91 9.30
N THR A 304 5.13 0.92 8.37
CA THR A 304 6.53 1.21 8.66
C THR A 304 7.09 2.16 7.64
N CYS A 305 7.96 3.06 8.10
CA CYS A 305 8.67 3.99 7.25
C CYS A 305 10.06 4.26 7.78
N LYS A 306 11.04 4.49 6.90
CA LYS A 306 12.36 5.01 7.26
C LYS A 306 12.92 5.94 6.20
N ALA A 307 13.79 6.85 6.62
CA ALA A 307 14.53 7.72 5.72
C ALA A 307 15.89 7.12 5.35
N PHE A 308 16.28 7.27 4.08
CA PHE A 308 17.64 7.04 3.57
C PHE A 308 18.39 8.36 3.40
N ASP A 309 17.65 9.44 3.08
CA ASP A 309 18.20 10.79 2.96
C ASP A 309 18.60 11.30 4.34
N LYS A 310 19.89 11.64 4.50
CA LYS A 310 20.45 12.20 5.76
C LYS A 310 19.83 13.54 6.16
N ALA A 311 19.18 14.23 5.23
CA ALA A 311 18.45 15.47 5.52
C ALA A 311 17.08 15.22 6.17
N LEU A 312 16.63 13.98 6.25
CA LEU A 312 15.38 13.56 6.89
C LEU A 312 15.66 12.79 8.17
N THR A 313 14.88 13.06 9.19
CA THR A 313 14.88 12.35 10.46
C THR A 313 13.74 11.33 10.52
N LEU A 314 13.72 10.48 11.55
CA LEU A 314 12.56 9.60 11.79
C LEU A 314 11.29 10.38 12.12
N GLU A 315 11.43 11.57 12.72
CA GLU A 315 10.30 12.45 13.03
C GLU A 315 9.67 13.02 11.74
N ASP A 316 10.49 13.31 10.71
CA ASP A 316 9.98 13.79 9.41
C ASP A 316 9.13 12.75 8.69
N VAL A 317 9.36 11.47 8.97
CA VAL A 317 8.64 10.35 8.38
C VAL A 317 7.77 9.61 9.40
N ALA A 318 7.46 10.22 10.54
CA ALA A 318 6.65 9.60 11.58
C ALA A 318 5.26 9.20 11.06
N PRO A 319 4.72 8.05 11.50
CA PRO A 319 3.48 7.47 10.95
C PRO A 319 2.26 8.39 10.99
N GLU A 320 2.15 9.22 12.02
CA GLU A 320 1.05 10.17 12.21
C GLU A 320 1.03 11.31 11.17
N ARG A 321 2.13 11.51 10.47
CA ARG A 321 2.25 12.53 9.40
C ARG A 321 1.83 12.01 8.04
N TRP A 322 1.54 10.69 7.93
CA TRP A 322 1.23 10.06 6.65
C TRP A 322 -0.27 10.02 6.35
N TYR A 323 -0.61 10.49 5.16
CA TYR A 323 -1.84 10.07 4.51
C TYR A 323 -1.56 8.78 3.74
N ILE A 324 -1.94 7.65 4.31
CA ILE A 324 -1.59 6.31 3.82
C ILE A 324 -2.79 5.39 3.78
N LEU A 325 -2.86 4.56 2.75
CA LEU A 325 -3.93 3.60 2.53
C LEU A 325 -3.37 2.24 2.10
N PRO A 326 -4.12 1.13 2.25
CA PRO A 326 -3.62 -0.22 1.97
C PRO A 326 -3.14 -0.46 0.53
N GLY A 327 -3.46 0.42 -0.39
CA GLY A 327 -3.06 0.37 -1.78
C GLY A 327 -1.78 1.11 -2.12
N ASP A 328 -1.35 1.96 -1.22
CA ASP A 328 -0.14 2.77 -1.42
C ASP A 328 1.14 1.96 -1.49
#